data_56a182c688919cf8caf70f222d5b8378
#
_entry.id   56a182c688919cf8caf70f222d5b8378
#
_cell.length_a   1.000
_cell.length_b   1.000
_cell.length_c   1.000
_cell.angle_alpha   90.00
_cell.angle_beta   90.00
_cell.angle_gamma   90.00
#
_symmetry.space_group_name_H-M   'P 1'
#
loop_
_entity.id
_entity.type
_entity.pdbx_description
1 polymer ?
#
loop_
_entity_poly.entity_id
_entity_poly.type
_entity_poly.pdbx_seq_one_letter_code
_entity_poly.pdbx_strand_id
1 'polypeptide(L)'
;MRIAVDAMGGDNAPKAVIDGVMKAVEDFGDLEVTLIGDQEKIAAHLKEHGRITVKHAEEVIEATDEPVRAVRRKKNSSMVLMAREVAEGRADACISAGNTGALMTAGLFIVGRIEGIERPALAPTLPTVSGDGFLLLDVGANVDAKPEHLVQYAIMGSVYGEQVLGVKNPRIGLLNVGTEDKKGNELAKQTFQKLKETDLNFIGNVEARDMLDGVADVIVTDGFTGNVALKTVEGAALSIFKMLRSTLTSSFTAKLAASALKPKLKEMKTKMDYSEYGGAGLFGLKAPVIKAHGSSDGRAVYHAIRQAREMVSQNVAAFIEEKIQQKADE
;
A
#
# COMPACT_ATOMS: atom_id res chain seq x y z
N MET A 1 -7.33 9.97 -16.95
CA MET A 1 -6.67 9.84 -15.62
C MET A 1 -5.17 9.87 -15.80
N ARG A 2 -4.45 10.66 -14.97
CA ARG A 2 -3.00 10.88 -15.10
C ARG A 2 -2.30 10.37 -13.85
N ILE A 3 -1.33 9.47 -14.02
CA ILE A 3 -0.55 8.91 -12.90
C ILE A 3 0.93 9.23 -13.11
N ALA A 4 1.57 9.80 -12.09
CA ALA A 4 3.01 10.03 -12.05
C ALA A 4 3.72 8.83 -11.43
N VAL A 5 4.75 8.32 -12.09
CA VAL A 5 5.48 7.12 -11.64
C VAL A 5 6.98 7.41 -11.53
N ASP A 6 7.54 7.17 -10.36
CA ASP A 6 8.99 7.19 -10.12
C ASP A 6 9.63 5.98 -10.81
N ALA A 7 10.23 6.23 -11.98
CA ALA A 7 10.83 5.18 -12.79
C ALA A 7 12.15 4.63 -12.21
N MET A 8 12.74 5.32 -11.21
CA MET A 8 14.04 4.98 -10.65
C MET A 8 13.96 4.33 -9.28
N GLY A 9 12.77 4.23 -8.69
CA GLY A 9 12.56 3.63 -7.37
C GLY A 9 12.48 2.10 -7.41
N GLY A 10 13.17 1.43 -6.49
CA GLY A 10 13.16 -0.02 -6.33
C GLY A 10 14.34 -0.76 -6.95
N ASP A 11 14.52 -2.02 -6.52
CA ASP A 11 15.68 -2.85 -6.84
C ASP A 11 15.74 -3.25 -8.33
N ASN A 12 14.58 -3.31 -8.99
CA ASN A 12 14.42 -3.74 -10.38
C ASN A 12 14.13 -2.57 -11.34
N ALA A 13 14.30 -1.32 -10.87
CA ALA A 13 14.13 -0.11 -11.67
C ALA A 13 15.27 0.06 -12.71
N PRO A 14 15.01 0.70 -13.84
CA PRO A 14 13.71 1.18 -14.32
C PRO A 14 12.89 0.09 -15.04
N LYS A 15 13.48 -1.05 -15.38
CA LYS A 15 12.88 -2.06 -16.26
C LYS A 15 11.53 -2.56 -15.73
N ALA A 16 11.46 -3.01 -14.47
CA ALA A 16 10.23 -3.53 -13.90
C ALA A 16 9.13 -2.45 -13.84
N VAL A 17 9.49 -1.20 -13.56
CA VAL A 17 8.55 -0.08 -13.57
C VAL A 17 7.97 0.13 -14.96
N ILE A 18 8.81 0.15 -15.98
CA ILE A 18 8.39 0.34 -17.37
C ILE A 18 7.52 -0.83 -17.84
N ASP A 19 7.91 -2.08 -17.55
CA ASP A 19 7.12 -3.27 -17.93
C ASP A 19 5.70 -3.19 -17.34
N GLY A 20 5.56 -2.78 -16.07
CA GLY A 20 4.27 -2.62 -15.41
C GLY A 20 3.44 -1.46 -15.96
N VAL A 21 4.08 -0.32 -16.26
CA VAL A 21 3.42 0.84 -16.88
C VAL A 21 2.93 0.51 -18.28
N MET A 22 3.75 -0.13 -19.11
CA MET A 22 3.37 -0.55 -20.47
C MET A 22 2.12 -1.43 -20.43
N LYS A 23 2.11 -2.43 -19.55
CA LYS A 23 0.96 -3.32 -19.37
C LYS A 23 -0.28 -2.55 -18.90
N ALA A 24 -0.14 -1.62 -17.98
CA ALA A 24 -1.25 -0.84 -17.47
C ALA A 24 -1.88 0.07 -18.55
N VAL A 25 -1.09 0.76 -19.36
CA VAL A 25 -1.63 1.61 -20.41
C VAL A 25 -2.24 0.81 -21.58
N GLU A 26 -1.79 -0.44 -21.79
CA GLU A 26 -2.44 -1.36 -22.73
C GLU A 26 -3.85 -1.77 -22.25
N ASP A 27 -3.97 -2.12 -20.96
CA ASP A 27 -5.24 -2.63 -20.39
C ASP A 27 -6.24 -1.52 -20.04
N PHE A 28 -5.76 -0.34 -19.61
CA PHE A 28 -6.60 0.78 -19.18
C PHE A 28 -6.60 1.91 -20.22
N GLY A 29 -7.65 2.00 -21.01
CA GLY A 29 -7.77 2.95 -22.11
C GLY A 29 -7.83 4.44 -21.69
N ASP A 30 -8.22 4.72 -20.45
CA ASP A 30 -8.34 6.05 -19.84
C ASP A 30 -7.08 6.52 -19.11
N LEU A 31 -6.01 5.69 -19.10
CA LEU A 31 -4.79 5.96 -18.33
C LEU A 31 -3.73 6.67 -19.19
N GLU A 32 -3.21 7.77 -18.66
CA GLU A 32 -2.00 8.46 -19.09
C GLU A 32 -0.95 8.39 -17.99
N VAL A 33 0.31 8.13 -18.32
CA VAL A 33 1.39 7.98 -17.35
C VAL A 33 2.53 8.95 -17.66
N THR A 34 2.99 9.64 -16.61
CA THR A 34 4.26 10.38 -16.64
C THR A 34 5.32 9.56 -15.91
N LEU A 35 6.27 8.97 -16.67
CA LEU A 35 7.46 8.32 -16.12
C LEU A 35 8.50 9.37 -15.77
N ILE A 36 8.99 9.38 -14.53
CA ILE A 36 9.93 10.37 -14.04
C ILE A 36 11.24 9.69 -13.64
N GLY A 37 12.34 10.07 -14.28
CA GLY A 37 13.65 9.46 -14.04
C GLY A 37 14.69 9.81 -15.09
N ASP A 38 15.79 9.08 -15.10
CA ASP A 38 16.86 9.21 -16.09
C ASP A 38 16.31 8.83 -17.48
N GLN A 39 16.20 9.82 -18.36
CA GLN A 39 15.60 9.66 -19.68
C GLN A 39 16.32 8.62 -20.54
N GLU A 40 17.65 8.51 -20.46
CA GLU A 40 18.42 7.56 -21.26
C GLU A 40 18.15 6.12 -20.77
N LYS A 41 18.15 5.92 -19.45
CA LYS A 41 17.83 4.60 -18.86
C LYS A 41 16.39 4.18 -19.15
N ILE A 42 15.44 5.12 -19.13
CA ILE A 42 14.04 4.86 -19.48
C ILE A 42 13.95 4.48 -20.97
N ALA A 43 14.57 5.25 -21.87
CA ALA A 43 14.52 5.02 -23.31
C ALA A 43 15.07 3.65 -23.71
N ALA A 44 16.03 3.10 -22.95
CA ALA A 44 16.59 1.77 -23.20
C ALA A 44 15.55 0.63 -23.05
N HIS A 45 14.44 0.85 -22.36
CA HIS A 45 13.43 -0.17 -22.07
C HIS A 45 12.02 0.22 -22.55
N LEU A 46 11.74 1.52 -22.73
CA LEU A 46 10.43 2.02 -23.12
C LEU A 46 10.22 1.86 -24.64
N LYS A 47 9.14 1.19 -25.01
CA LYS A 47 8.61 1.26 -26.38
C LYS A 47 7.73 2.50 -26.47
N GLU A 48 7.79 3.18 -27.64
CA GLU A 48 6.97 4.36 -27.88
C GLU A 48 5.49 4.05 -27.68
N HIS A 49 4.83 4.90 -26.89
CA HIS A 49 3.41 4.78 -26.62
C HIS A 49 2.80 6.18 -26.37
N GLY A 50 1.77 6.54 -27.14
CA GLY A 50 1.21 7.89 -27.15
C GLY A 50 0.60 8.38 -25.82
N ARG A 51 0.39 7.50 -24.85
CA ARG A 51 -0.13 7.82 -23.50
C ARG A 51 0.92 7.77 -22.39
N ILE A 52 2.19 7.63 -22.76
CA ILE A 52 3.32 7.68 -21.82
C ILE A 52 4.19 8.87 -22.17
N THR A 53 4.42 9.75 -21.21
CA THR A 53 5.38 10.84 -21.30
C THR A 53 6.55 10.60 -20.37
N VAL A 54 7.74 11.06 -20.74
CA VAL A 54 8.95 10.95 -19.92
C VAL A 54 9.37 12.33 -19.45
N LYS A 55 9.52 12.49 -18.14
CA LYS A 55 10.08 13.68 -17.50
C LYS A 55 11.45 13.33 -16.93
N HIS A 56 12.50 14.01 -17.41
CA HIS A 56 13.85 13.78 -16.94
C HIS A 56 14.02 14.18 -15.47
N ALA A 57 14.74 13.34 -14.72
CA ALA A 57 15.18 13.60 -13.36
C ALA A 57 16.68 13.30 -13.23
N GLU A 58 17.42 14.28 -12.70
CA GLU A 58 18.89 14.22 -12.60
C GLU A 58 19.36 13.39 -11.39
N GLU A 59 18.49 13.27 -10.37
CA GLU A 59 18.83 12.68 -9.08
C GLU A 59 17.88 11.53 -8.70
N VAL A 60 18.39 10.62 -7.86
CA VAL A 60 17.61 9.54 -7.26
C VAL A 60 17.77 9.56 -5.75
N ILE A 61 16.70 9.32 -5.02
CA ILE A 61 16.74 9.07 -3.58
C ILE A 61 16.99 7.59 -3.37
N GLU A 62 18.16 7.26 -2.81
CA GLU A 62 18.61 5.89 -2.59
C GLU A 62 17.93 5.29 -1.34
N ALA A 63 17.91 3.95 -1.26
CA ALA A 63 17.33 3.24 -0.11
C ALA A 63 18.02 3.58 1.23
N THR A 64 19.31 3.93 1.18
CA THR A 64 20.15 4.29 2.34
C THR A 64 20.13 5.77 2.70
N ASP A 65 19.48 6.61 1.89
CA ASP A 65 19.38 8.04 2.19
C ASP A 65 18.49 8.29 3.42
N GLU A 66 18.90 9.28 4.23
CA GLU A 66 18.03 9.76 5.33
C GLU A 66 16.81 10.49 4.72
N PRO A 67 15.57 10.01 5.02
CA PRO A 67 14.36 10.39 4.27
C PRO A 67 14.10 11.90 4.18
N VAL A 68 14.03 12.56 5.34
CA VAL A 68 13.66 14.00 5.40
C VAL A 68 14.73 14.86 4.74
N ARG A 69 15.99 14.54 4.99
CA ARG A 69 17.13 15.25 4.41
C ARG A 69 17.20 15.07 2.90
N ALA A 70 16.95 13.83 2.42
CA ALA A 70 16.97 13.51 0.99
C ALA A 70 15.89 14.31 0.24
N VAL A 71 14.64 14.29 0.70
CA VAL A 71 13.53 15.05 0.08
C VAL A 71 13.81 16.56 0.06
N ARG A 72 14.43 17.10 1.11
CA ARG A 72 14.77 18.52 1.18
C ARG A 72 15.92 18.94 0.26
N ARG A 73 16.91 18.08 0.06
CA ARG A 73 18.14 18.39 -0.68
C ARG A 73 18.07 17.98 -2.14
N LYS A 74 17.58 16.77 -2.44
CA LYS A 74 17.49 16.22 -3.81
C LYS A 74 16.19 16.67 -4.47
N LYS A 75 16.07 17.96 -4.72
CA LYS A 75 14.82 18.58 -5.25
C LYS A 75 14.50 18.18 -6.69
N ASN A 76 15.49 17.71 -7.43
CA ASN A 76 15.37 17.22 -8.80
C ASN A 76 15.37 15.68 -8.86
N SER A 77 15.18 15.00 -7.72
CA SER A 77 15.03 13.55 -7.72
C SER A 77 13.70 13.10 -8.32
N SER A 78 13.72 11.92 -8.93
CA SER A 78 12.54 11.32 -9.56
C SER A 78 11.33 11.29 -8.62
N MET A 79 11.53 10.89 -7.36
CA MET A 79 10.48 10.84 -6.33
C MET A 79 9.92 12.23 -5.99
N VAL A 80 10.77 13.24 -5.82
CA VAL A 80 10.34 14.62 -5.50
C VAL A 80 9.59 15.24 -6.66
N LEU A 81 10.10 15.07 -7.89
CA LEU A 81 9.43 15.56 -9.10
C LEU A 81 8.09 14.85 -9.32
N MET A 82 8.01 13.55 -9.06
CA MET A 82 6.76 12.78 -9.10
C MET A 82 5.71 13.34 -8.13
N ALA A 83 6.07 13.60 -6.88
CA ALA A 83 5.16 14.18 -5.90
C ALA A 83 4.69 15.59 -6.30
N ARG A 84 5.55 16.38 -6.96
CA ARG A 84 5.18 17.69 -7.49
C ARG A 84 4.18 17.62 -8.64
N GLU A 85 4.24 16.60 -9.51
CA GLU A 85 3.22 16.42 -10.56
C GLU A 85 1.83 16.37 -9.96
N VAL A 86 1.68 15.67 -8.81
CA VAL A 86 0.42 15.59 -8.09
C VAL A 86 0.06 16.91 -7.42
N ALA A 87 1.00 17.53 -6.68
CA ALA A 87 0.77 18.77 -5.95
C ALA A 87 0.36 19.94 -6.86
N GLU A 88 0.86 19.96 -8.10
CA GLU A 88 0.58 21.00 -9.10
C GLU A 88 -0.60 20.60 -10.03
N GLY A 89 -1.33 19.54 -9.74
CA GLY A 89 -2.52 19.11 -10.48
C GLY A 89 -2.24 18.56 -11.88
N ARG A 90 -0.99 18.17 -12.19
CA ARG A 90 -0.64 17.52 -13.46
C ARG A 90 -0.80 16.02 -13.44
N ALA A 91 -0.86 15.41 -12.25
CA ALA A 91 -1.21 14.02 -12.05
C ALA A 91 -2.27 13.88 -10.95
N ASP A 92 -3.09 12.85 -11.05
CA ASP A 92 -4.19 12.56 -10.13
C ASP A 92 -3.75 11.62 -9.00
N ALA A 93 -2.65 10.89 -9.20
CA ALA A 93 -2.01 10.00 -8.21
C ALA A 93 -0.52 9.82 -8.52
N CYS A 94 0.24 9.26 -7.57
CA CYS A 94 1.62 8.89 -7.82
C CYS A 94 2.05 7.57 -7.17
N ILE A 95 3.10 6.95 -7.75
CA ILE A 95 3.59 5.63 -7.37
C ILE A 95 5.12 5.61 -7.33
N SER A 96 5.70 5.06 -6.25
CA SER A 96 7.13 4.79 -6.18
C SER A 96 7.41 3.47 -5.44
N ALA A 97 8.39 2.72 -5.92
CA ALA A 97 8.97 1.57 -5.22
C ALA A 97 10.25 1.94 -4.42
N GLY A 98 10.62 3.22 -4.40
CA GLY A 98 11.82 3.72 -3.72
C GLY A 98 11.73 3.74 -2.20
N ASN A 99 12.60 4.51 -1.55
CA ASN A 99 12.71 4.66 -0.10
C ASN A 99 11.36 5.05 0.54
N THR A 100 10.85 4.19 1.42
CA THR A 100 9.50 4.34 2.04
C THR A 100 9.41 5.63 2.86
N GLY A 101 10.41 5.92 3.70
CA GLY A 101 10.40 7.13 4.52
C GLY A 101 10.47 8.42 3.68
N ALA A 102 11.22 8.39 2.57
CA ALA A 102 11.27 9.51 1.65
C ALA A 102 9.93 9.71 0.92
N LEU A 103 9.27 8.63 0.48
CA LEU A 103 7.95 8.73 -0.14
C LEU A 103 6.90 9.26 0.83
N MET A 104 6.91 8.81 2.09
CA MET A 104 6.05 9.35 3.14
C MET A 104 6.33 10.84 3.38
N THR A 105 7.60 11.22 3.42
CA THR A 105 8.02 12.63 3.57
C THR A 105 7.54 13.48 2.38
N ALA A 106 7.72 12.99 1.16
CA ALA A 106 7.26 13.67 -0.05
C ALA A 106 5.72 13.76 -0.09
N GLY A 107 5.01 12.68 0.26
CA GLY A 107 3.56 12.68 0.40
C GLY A 107 3.07 13.73 1.40
N LEU A 108 3.68 13.75 2.59
CA LEU A 108 3.29 14.68 3.66
C LEU A 108 3.56 16.15 3.32
N PHE A 109 4.74 16.47 2.79
CA PHE A 109 5.20 17.86 2.63
C PHE A 109 5.00 18.44 1.23
N ILE A 110 4.80 17.61 0.22
CA ILE A 110 4.63 18.05 -1.17
C ILE A 110 3.19 17.84 -1.62
N VAL A 111 2.66 16.60 -1.54
CA VAL A 111 1.26 16.32 -1.90
C VAL A 111 0.30 16.96 -0.90
N GLY A 112 0.62 16.89 0.38
CA GLY A 112 -0.15 17.50 1.48
C GLY A 112 -1.19 16.55 2.08
N ARG A 113 -1.55 16.87 3.34
CA ARG A 113 -2.58 16.12 4.10
C ARG A 113 -3.99 16.66 3.81
N ILE A 114 -4.96 15.78 3.89
CA ILE A 114 -6.37 16.14 4.02
C ILE A 114 -6.56 16.96 5.31
N GLU A 115 -7.40 17.99 5.26
CA GLU A 115 -7.71 18.81 6.42
C GLU A 115 -8.38 17.97 7.51
N GLY A 116 -7.99 18.17 8.78
CA GLY A 116 -8.45 17.37 9.91
C GLY A 116 -7.68 16.07 10.14
N ILE A 117 -6.92 15.55 9.18
CA ILE A 117 -6.05 14.38 9.40
C ILE A 117 -4.77 14.80 10.14
N GLU A 118 -4.53 14.22 11.31
CA GLU A 118 -3.31 14.49 12.06
C GLU A 118 -2.09 13.76 11.49
N ARG A 119 -2.25 12.47 11.18
CA ARG A 119 -1.18 11.60 10.69
C ARG A 119 -1.67 10.71 9.54
N PRO A 120 -1.05 10.78 8.36
CA PRO A 120 -1.27 9.80 7.31
C PRO A 120 -0.84 8.40 7.76
N ALA A 121 -1.48 7.36 7.24
CA ALA A 121 -1.16 5.96 7.52
C ALA A 121 -0.69 5.24 6.27
N LEU A 122 0.26 4.30 6.41
CA LEU A 122 0.67 3.39 5.36
C LEU A 122 -0.15 2.10 5.49
N ALA A 123 -0.87 1.74 4.45
CA ALA A 123 -1.83 0.64 4.51
C ALA A 123 -1.79 -0.26 3.26
N PRO A 124 -1.22 -1.47 3.37
CA PRO A 124 -1.38 -2.53 2.39
C PRO A 124 -2.71 -3.26 2.58
N THR A 125 -3.23 -3.83 1.48
CA THR A 125 -4.21 -4.90 1.55
C THR A 125 -3.48 -6.23 1.65
N LEU A 126 -3.77 -7.01 2.68
CA LEU A 126 -3.19 -8.34 2.92
C LEU A 126 -4.19 -9.43 2.52
N PRO A 127 -3.71 -10.58 2.02
CA PRO A 127 -4.58 -11.68 1.66
C PRO A 127 -5.24 -12.31 2.88
N THR A 128 -6.45 -12.84 2.70
CA THR A 128 -7.08 -13.78 3.61
C THR A 128 -7.05 -15.19 3.03
N VAL A 129 -7.30 -16.21 3.85
CA VAL A 129 -7.40 -17.60 3.39
C VAL A 129 -8.54 -17.76 2.37
N SER A 130 -9.65 -17.02 2.52
CA SER A 130 -10.74 -16.96 1.53
C SER A 130 -10.34 -16.31 0.21
N GLY A 131 -9.39 -15.35 0.24
CA GLY A 131 -8.90 -14.63 -0.94
C GLY A 131 -9.51 -13.22 -1.12
N ASP A 132 -10.37 -12.76 -0.18
CA ASP A 132 -11.01 -11.44 -0.28
C ASP A 132 -10.06 -10.30 0.12
N GLY A 133 -9.12 -10.58 1.03
CA GLY A 133 -8.18 -9.60 1.57
C GLY A 133 -8.76 -8.71 2.68
N PHE A 134 -7.89 -8.06 3.43
CA PHE A 134 -8.23 -7.04 4.43
C PHE A 134 -7.20 -5.92 4.43
N LEU A 135 -7.59 -4.73 4.85
CA LEU A 135 -6.70 -3.57 4.93
C LEU A 135 -6.07 -3.49 6.33
N LEU A 136 -4.75 -3.40 6.42
CA LEU A 136 -4.02 -3.21 7.68
C LEU A 136 -3.45 -1.78 7.76
N LEU A 137 -3.87 -0.98 8.74
CA LEU A 137 -3.41 0.38 9.02
C LEU A 137 -2.95 0.51 10.48
N ASP A 138 -1.84 1.05 10.83
CA ASP A 138 -0.71 1.56 10.08
C ASP A 138 0.41 0.51 10.04
N VAL A 139 1.19 0.46 8.96
CA VAL A 139 2.30 -0.50 8.88
C VAL A 139 3.68 0.19 8.79
N GLY A 140 3.82 1.36 9.41
CA GLY A 140 5.13 1.98 9.55
C GLY A 140 5.22 3.46 9.24
N ALA A 141 4.11 4.17 9.05
CA ALA A 141 4.11 5.62 8.93
C ALA A 141 4.32 6.32 10.28
N ASN A 142 3.72 5.78 11.36
CA ASN A 142 3.73 6.41 12.68
C ASN A 142 3.99 5.37 13.76
N VAL A 143 5.25 5.29 14.20
CA VAL A 143 5.70 4.34 15.23
C VAL A 143 5.02 4.63 16.56
N ASP A 144 4.95 5.91 16.95
CA ASP A 144 4.32 6.40 18.16
C ASP A 144 2.96 7.03 17.83
N ALA A 145 1.93 6.20 17.71
CA ALA A 145 0.58 6.66 17.45
C ALA A 145 -0.17 7.04 18.73
N LYS A 146 -1.20 7.89 18.59
CA LYS A 146 -2.17 8.23 19.63
C LYS A 146 -3.49 7.52 19.35
N PRO A 147 -4.39 7.38 20.36
CA PRO A 147 -5.71 6.80 20.14
C PRO A 147 -6.52 7.51 19.04
N GLU A 148 -6.42 8.83 18.95
CA GLU A 148 -7.08 9.65 17.93
C GLU A 148 -6.60 9.30 16.53
N HIS A 149 -5.29 8.99 16.36
CA HIS A 149 -4.75 8.56 15.07
C HIS A 149 -5.38 7.23 14.63
N LEU A 150 -5.48 6.24 15.55
CA LEU A 150 -6.07 4.94 15.23
C LEU A 150 -7.56 5.05 14.88
N VAL A 151 -8.28 5.97 15.52
CA VAL A 151 -9.67 6.28 15.14
C VAL A 151 -9.72 6.88 13.73
N GLN A 152 -8.82 7.81 13.39
CA GLN A 152 -8.74 8.35 12.02
C GLN A 152 -8.37 7.23 11.01
N TYR A 153 -7.49 6.30 11.38
CA TYR A 153 -7.16 5.14 10.53
C TYR A 153 -8.39 4.26 10.29
N ALA A 154 -9.22 4.05 11.32
CA ALA A 154 -10.46 3.29 11.19
C ALA A 154 -11.43 3.95 10.21
N ILE A 155 -11.61 5.28 10.28
CA ILE A 155 -12.44 6.05 9.34
C ILE A 155 -11.89 5.93 7.91
N MET A 156 -10.60 6.16 7.71
CA MET A 156 -9.97 6.07 6.40
C MET A 156 -10.06 4.65 5.82
N GLY A 157 -9.86 3.64 6.65
CA GLY A 157 -9.99 2.23 6.27
C GLY A 157 -11.42 1.85 5.92
N SER A 158 -12.42 2.35 6.66
CA SER A 158 -13.84 2.14 6.35
C SER A 158 -14.20 2.71 4.97
N VAL A 159 -13.79 3.95 4.68
CA VAL A 159 -14.02 4.56 3.36
C VAL A 159 -13.39 3.72 2.24
N TYR A 160 -12.15 3.27 2.42
CA TYR A 160 -11.49 2.43 1.42
C TYR A 160 -12.19 1.08 1.25
N GLY A 161 -12.59 0.45 2.35
CA GLY A 161 -13.36 -0.79 2.34
C GLY A 161 -14.66 -0.66 1.55
N GLU A 162 -15.38 0.43 1.73
CA GLU A 162 -16.62 0.71 1.00
C GLU A 162 -16.38 1.03 -0.48
N GLN A 163 -15.46 1.96 -0.78
CA GLN A 163 -15.30 2.52 -2.11
C GLN A 163 -14.46 1.62 -3.04
N VAL A 164 -13.43 0.95 -2.51
CA VAL A 164 -12.47 0.19 -3.33
C VAL A 164 -12.67 -1.31 -3.18
N LEU A 165 -12.84 -1.83 -1.94
CA LEU A 165 -13.06 -3.26 -1.74
C LEU A 165 -14.53 -3.66 -1.94
N GLY A 166 -15.46 -2.70 -2.06
CA GLY A 166 -16.88 -2.95 -2.30
C GLY A 166 -17.61 -3.61 -1.11
N VAL A 167 -17.06 -3.53 0.09
CA VAL A 167 -17.63 -4.11 1.30
C VAL A 167 -18.60 -3.10 1.94
N LYS A 168 -19.87 -3.41 1.95
CA LYS A 168 -20.86 -2.57 2.64
C LYS A 168 -20.65 -2.68 4.15
N ASN A 169 -20.52 -1.52 4.84
CA ASN A 169 -20.33 -1.45 6.27
C ASN A 169 -19.17 -2.32 6.79
N PRO A 170 -17.90 -2.01 6.41
CA PRO A 170 -16.74 -2.83 6.69
C PRO A 170 -16.55 -3.10 8.18
N ARG A 171 -16.21 -4.32 8.54
CA ARG A 171 -15.90 -4.73 9.92
C ARG A 171 -14.53 -4.18 10.30
N ILE A 172 -14.50 -3.33 11.33
CA ILE A 172 -13.27 -2.69 11.82
C ILE A 172 -12.80 -3.43 13.07
N GLY A 173 -11.58 -3.98 13.03
CA GLY A 173 -10.93 -4.61 14.18
C GLY A 173 -9.76 -3.77 14.71
N LEU A 174 -9.51 -3.85 16.01
CA LEU A 174 -8.29 -3.29 16.63
C LEU A 174 -7.31 -4.43 16.89
N LEU A 175 -6.12 -4.37 16.28
CA LEU A 175 -5.08 -5.37 16.49
C LEU A 175 -4.63 -5.40 17.95
N ASN A 176 -4.69 -6.58 18.58
CA ASN A 176 -4.38 -6.72 19.99
C ASN A 176 -3.81 -8.12 20.31
N VAL A 177 -3.45 -8.33 21.56
CA VAL A 177 -2.88 -9.57 22.11
C VAL A 177 -3.94 -10.54 22.66
N GLY A 178 -5.22 -10.17 22.59
CA GLY A 178 -6.38 -10.95 23.04
C GLY A 178 -7.66 -10.23 22.66
N THR A 179 -8.77 -10.96 22.63
CA THR A 179 -10.08 -10.46 22.15
C THR A 179 -10.87 -9.69 23.21
N GLU A 180 -10.49 -9.81 24.51
CA GLU A 180 -11.24 -9.18 25.60
C GLU A 180 -11.05 -7.66 25.61
N ASP A 181 -12.10 -6.90 25.92
CA ASP A 181 -12.16 -5.43 25.90
C ASP A 181 -11.02 -4.72 26.67
N LYS A 182 -10.52 -5.35 27.73
CA LYS A 182 -9.49 -4.77 28.63
C LYS A 182 -8.05 -5.21 28.30
N LYS A 183 -7.85 -5.98 27.24
CA LYS A 183 -6.51 -6.44 26.83
C LYS A 183 -5.69 -5.34 26.15
N GLY A 184 -4.41 -5.58 26.09
CA GLY A 184 -3.43 -4.73 25.40
C GLY A 184 -2.77 -3.70 26.28
N ASN A 185 -1.96 -2.88 25.63
CA ASN A 185 -1.29 -1.73 26.23
C ASN A 185 -2.25 -0.55 26.40
N GLU A 186 -1.77 0.56 26.95
CA GLU A 186 -2.58 1.74 27.21
C GLU A 186 -3.17 2.34 25.93
N LEU A 187 -2.39 2.38 24.85
CA LEU A 187 -2.86 2.84 23.53
C LEU A 187 -4.06 2.01 23.05
N ALA A 188 -3.96 0.68 23.10
CA ALA A 188 -5.03 -0.21 22.66
C ALA A 188 -6.31 -0.05 23.49
N LYS A 189 -6.18 0.06 24.82
CA LYS A 189 -7.34 0.24 25.73
C LYS A 189 -8.07 1.56 25.48
N GLN A 190 -7.33 2.66 25.33
CA GLN A 190 -7.91 3.97 25.05
C GLN A 190 -8.54 4.01 23.65
N THR A 191 -7.87 3.44 22.64
CA THR A 191 -8.40 3.34 21.28
C THR A 191 -9.68 2.52 21.24
N PHE A 192 -9.72 1.38 21.96
CA PHE A 192 -10.90 0.53 22.03
C PHE A 192 -12.14 1.31 22.52
N GLN A 193 -12.00 2.11 23.58
CA GLN A 193 -13.11 2.92 24.09
C GLN A 193 -13.57 3.95 23.06
N LYS A 194 -12.63 4.68 22.45
CA LYS A 194 -12.95 5.67 21.42
C LYS A 194 -13.61 5.07 20.17
N LEU A 195 -13.19 3.88 19.73
CA LEU A 195 -13.81 3.19 18.59
C LEU A 195 -15.24 2.75 18.90
N LYS A 196 -15.52 2.33 20.15
CA LYS A 196 -16.91 1.99 20.59
C LYS A 196 -17.86 3.18 20.57
N GLU A 197 -17.34 4.40 20.65
CA GLU A 197 -18.12 5.65 20.62
C GLU A 197 -18.36 6.16 19.19
N THR A 198 -17.83 5.48 18.17
CA THR A 198 -18.02 5.85 16.75
C THR A 198 -19.18 5.10 16.13
N ASP A 199 -19.72 5.62 15.03
CA ASP A 199 -20.72 4.94 14.19
C ASP A 199 -20.12 3.85 13.26
N LEU A 200 -18.81 3.59 13.36
CA LEU A 200 -18.15 2.55 12.60
C LEU A 200 -18.61 1.15 13.05
N ASN A 201 -18.62 0.20 12.13
CA ASN A 201 -18.88 -1.20 12.46
C ASN A 201 -17.68 -1.82 13.19
N PHE A 202 -17.42 -1.32 14.41
CA PHE A 202 -16.33 -1.79 15.24
C PHE A 202 -16.67 -3.14 15.88
N ILE A 203 -15.93 -4.18 15.52
CA ILE A 203 -16.15 -5.56 15.99
C ILE A 203 -15.32 -5.92 17.24
N GLY A 204 -14.50 -5.00 17.76
CA GLY A 204 -13.65 -5.24 18.92
C GLY A 204 -12.19 -5.55 18.60
N ASN A 205 -11.50 -6.18 19.55
CA ASN A 205 -10.11 -6.59 19.39
C ASN A 205 -9.97 -7.81 18.47
N VAL A 206 -8.90 -7.82 17.67
CA VAL A 206 -8.51 -8.92 16.77
C VAL A 206 -7.12 -9.40 17.16
N GLU A 207 -6.95 -10.69 17.40
CA GLU A 207 -5.63 -11.26 17.64
C GLU A 207 -4.84 -11.39 16.32
N ALA A 208 -3.53 -11.17 16.40
CA ALA A 208 -2.65 -11.24 15.24
C ALA A 208 -2.68 -12.60 14.52
N ARG A 209 -2.93 -13.68 15.23
CA ARG A 209 -3.04 -15.05 14.65
C ARG A 209 -4.26 -15.23 13.76
N ASP A 210 -5.34 -14.46 14.01
CA ASP A 210 -6.62 -14.61 13.33
C ASP A 210 -6.79 -13.62 12.15
N MET A 211 -5.80 -12.71 11.93
CA MET A 211 -5.88 -11.69 10.87
C MET A 211 -6.14 -12.28 9.47
N LEU A 212 -5.50 -13.41 9.15
CA LEU A 212 -5.61 -14.01 7.82
C LEU A 212 -6.90 -14.83 7.63
N ASP A 213 -7.71 -15.02 8.68
CA ASP A 213 -8.96 -15.77 8.63
C ASP A 213 -10.16 -14.93 8.17
N GLY A 214 -9.92 -13.64 7.86
CA GLY A 214 -10.97 -12.72 7.39
C GLY A 214 -11.99 -12.35 8.49
N VAL A 215 -11.53 -12.24 9.73
CA VAL A 215 -12.34 -11.84 10.89
C VAL A 215 -12.78 -10.38 10.81
N ALA A 216 -11.99 -9.53 10.15
CA ALA A 216 -12.26 -8.12 9.89
C ALA A 216 -11.89 -7.74 8.46
N ASP A 217 -12.49 -6.68 7.94
CA ASP A 217 -12.21 -6.14 6.61
C ASP A 217 -11.14 -5.03 6.67
N VAL A 218 -11.05 -4.38 7.83
CA VAL A 218 -10.05 -3.36 8.18
C VAL A 218 -9.53 -3.65 9.58
N ILE A 219 -8.22 -3.69 9.74
CA ILE A 219 -7.57 -3.86 11.04
C ILE A 219 -6.68 -2.65 11.29
N VAL A 220 -6.89 -1.98 12.42
CA VAL A 220 -6.11 -0.79 12.80
C VAL A 220 -5.13 -1.09 13.93
N THR A 221 -3.99 -0.42 13.87
CA THR A 221 -2.90 -0.53 14.85
C THR A 221 -1.94 0.67 14.73
N ASP A 222 -0.98 0.80 15.64
CA ASP A 222 0.16 1.70 15.48
C ASP A 222 1.15 1.16 14.43
N GLY A 223 1.97 2.06 13.87
CA GLY A 223 2.89 1.70 12.79
C GLY A 223 4.03 0.75 13.21
N PHE A 224 4.39 0.70 14.48
CA PHE A 224 5.38 -0.26 14.96
C PHE A 224 4.80 -1.68 14.99
N THR A 225 3.68 -1.84 15.66
CA THR A 225 2.98 -3.13 15.78
C THR A 225 2.57 -3.66 14.40
N GLY A 226 1.99 -2.79 13.56
CA GLY A 226 1.57 -3.17 12.21
C GLY A 226 2.72 -3.58 11.30
N ASN A 227 3.86 -2.87 11.37
CA ASN A 227 5.04 -3.24 10.59
C ASN A 227 5.64 -4.58 11.06
N VAL A 228 5.69 -4.82 12.37
CA VAL A 228 6.13 -6.11 12.92
C VAL A 228 5.20 -7.24 12.46
N ALA A 229 3.88 -7.04 12.55
CA ALA A 229 2.89 -8.03 12.10
C ALA A 229 3.04 -8.31 10.59
N LEU A 230 3.10 -7.28 9.75
CA LEU A 230 3.31 -7.40 8.31
C LEU A 230 4.57 -8.20 7.99
N LYS A 231 5.72 -7.80 8.57
CA LYS A 231 7.02 -8.46 8.30
C LYS A 231 7.06 -9.91 8.81
N THR A 232 6.35 -10.19 9.89
CA THR A 232 6.20 -11.57 10.40
C THR A 232 5.40 -12.43 9.43
N VAL A 233 4.26 -11.93 8.94
CA VAL A 233 3.43 -12.64 7.94
C VAL A 233 4.21 -12.86 6.65
N GLU A 234 4.88 -11.83 6.11
CA GLU A 234 5.74 -11.94 4.92
C GLU A 234 6.83 -12.99 5.10
N GLY A 235 7.58 -12.92 6.21
CA GLY A 235 8.68 -13.84 6.49
C GLY A 235 8.22 -15.28 6.72
N ALA A 236 7.11 -15.48 7.41
CA ALA A 236 6.52 -16.80 7.62
C ALA A 236 6.05 -17.42 6.29
N ALA A 237 5.34 -16.65 5.45
CA ALA A 237 4.89 -17.11 4.14
C ALA A 237 6.07 -17.53 3.25
N LEU A 238 7.11 -16.69 3.16
CA LEU A 238 8.32 -17.01 2.38
C LEU A 238 9.01 -18.28 2.89
N SER A 239 9.11 -18.45 4.21
CA SER A 239 9.72 -19.62 4.83
C SER A 239 8.92 -20.91 4.55
N ILE A 240 7.59 -20.85 4.67
CA ILE A 240 6.70 -21.98 4.36
C ILE A 240 6.82 -22.37 2.89
N PHE A 241 6.79 -21.40 1.94
CA PHE A 241 6.96 -21.72 0.52
C PHE A 241 8.34 -22.27 0.20
N LYS A 242 9.41 -21.80 0.86
CA LYS A 242 10.76 -22.35 0.72
C LYS A 242 10.82 -23.82 1.20
N MET A 243 10.24 -24.12 2.36
CA MET A 243 10.17 -25.49 2.91
C MET A 243 9.35 -26.39 1.99
N LEU A 244 8.18 -25.95 1.54
CA LEU A 244 7.32 -26.67 0.61
C LEU A 244 8.06 -27.00 -0.69
N ARG A 245 8.73 -26.01 -1.28
CA ARG A 245 9.56 -26.24 -2.49
C ARG A 245 10.66 -27.27 -2.24
N SER A 246 11.40 -27.16 -1.13
CA SER A 246 12.45 -28.11 -0.77
C SER A 246 11.90 -29.55 -0.66
N THR A 247 10.78 -29.73 0.04
CA THR A 247 10.11 -31.03 0.20
C THR A 247 9.66 -31.61 -1.14
N LEU A 248 8.98 -30.79 -1.95
CA LEU A 248 8.46 -31.21 -3.27
C LEU A 248 9.55 -31.46 -4.32
N THR A 249 10.78 -31.04 -4.08
CA THR A 249 11.92 -31.29 -4.98
C THR A 249 12.94 -32.26 -4.41
N SER A 250 12.68 -32.89 -3.25
CA SER A 250 13.63 -33.73 -2.51
C SER A 250 13.95 -35.07 -3.19
N SER A 251 13.03 -35.64 -4.00
CA SER A 251 13.22 -36.88 -4.71
C SER A 251 12.58 -36.86 -6.11
N PHE A 252 12.89 -37.86 -6.94
CA PHE A 252 12.28 -37.96 -8.27
C PHE A 252 10.75 -38.17 -8.19
N THR A 253 10.31 -39.00 -7.28
CA THR A 253 8.88 -39.24 -7.04
C THR A 253 8.15 -38.00 -6.51
N ALA A 254 8.78 -37.25 -5.60
CA ALA A 254 8.25 -35.98 -5.12
C ALA A 254 8.12 -34.94 -6.25
N LYS A 255 9.12 -34.82 -7.14
CA LYS A 255 9.06 -33.94 -8.32
C LYS A 255 7.92 -34.32 -9.26
N LEU A 256 7.68 -35.60 -9.50
CA LEU A 256 6.61 -36.08 -10.36
C LEU A 256 5.21 -35.73 -9.76
N ALA A 257 5.04 -35.97 -8.47
CA ALA A 257 3.82 -35.57 -7.74
C ALA A 257 3.62 -34.06 -7.73
N ALA A 258 4.69 -33.29 -7.49
CA ALA A 258 4.67 -31.81 -7.53
C ALA A 258 4.29 -31.27 -8.92
N SER A 259 4.70 -31.95 -10.00
CA SER A 259 4.31 -31.56 -11.37
C SER A 259 2.79 -31.66 -11.58
N ALA A 260 2.16 -32.71 -11.06
CA ALA A 260 0.70 -32.86 -11.10
C ALA A 260 -0.04 -31.80 -10.26
N LEU A 261 0.56 -31.38 -9.13
CA LEU A 261 -0.02 -30.38 -8.22
C LEU A 261 0.31 -28.93 -8.63
N LYS A 262 1.20 -28.71 -9.59
CA LYS A 262 1.72 -27.39 -9.98
C LYS A 262 0.63 -26.32 -10.22
N PRO A 263 -0.51 -26.59 -10.88
CA PRO A 263 -1.56 -25.59 -11.06
C PRO A 263 -2.17 -25.14 -9.73
N LYS A 264 -2.45 -26.09 -8.82
CA LYS A 264 -3.03 -25.81 -7.50
C LYS A 264 -2.06 -25.06 -6.58
N LEU A 265 -0.78 -25.44 -6.62
CA LEU A 265 0.27 -24.72 -5.87
C LEU A 265 0.48 -23.30 -6.39
N LYS A 266 0.34 -23.08 -7.70
CA LYS A 266 0.39 -21.74 -8.29
C LYS A 266 -0.81 -20.92 -7.84
N GLU A 267 -2.02 -21.46 -7.86
CA GLU A 267 -3.23 -20.79 -7.36
C GLU A 267 -3.08 -20.39 -5.89
N MET A 268 -2.63 -21.31 -5.03
CA MET A 268 -2.38 -21.03 -3.62
C MET A 268 -1.33 -19.91 -3.44
N LYS A 269 -0.23 -19.94 -4.20
CA LYS A 269 0.79 -18.88 -4.15
C LYS A 269 0.22 -17.53 -4.56
N THR A 270 -0.58 -17.48 -5.64
CA THR A 270 -1.20 -16.24 -6.11
C THR A 270 -2.18 -15.69 -5.07
N LYS A 271 -3.00 -16.53 -4.42
CA LYS A 271 -3.91 -16.09 -3.35
C LYS A 271 -3.19 -15.49 -2.15
N MET A 272 -1.99 -15.99 -1.83
CA MET A 272 -1.19 -15.49 -0.70
C MET A 272 -0.19 -14.39 -1.08
N ASP A 273 -0.18 -13.97 -2.35
CA ASP A 273 0.72 -12.92 -2.84
C ASP A 273 0.05 -11.56 -2.67
N TYR A 274 0.46 -10.82 -1.65
CA TYR A 274 -0.07 -9.48 -1.40
C TYR A 274 0.20 -8.47 -2.53
N SER A 275 1.17 -8.74 -3.40
CA SER A 275 1.45 -7.89 -4.57
C SER A 275 0.30 -7.89 -5.59
N GLU A 276 -0.58 -8.90 -5.56
CA GLU A 276 -1.79 -8.96 -6.38
C GLU A 276 -2.82 -7.89 -6.00
N TYR A 277 -2.80 -7.44 -4.74
CA TYR A 277 -3.70 -6.39 -4.26
C TYR A 277 -3.17 -4.97 -4.57
N GLY A 278 -1.91 -4.85 -5.00
CA GLY A 278 -1.26 -3.59 -5.32
C GLY A 278 -0.10 -3.27 -4.39
N GLY A 279 0.08 -1.98 -4.10
CA GLY A 279 1.04 -1.49 -3.12
C GLY A 279 0.39 -1.16 -1.77
N ALA A 280 1.17 -0.52 -0.90
CA ALA A 280 0.63 0.10 0.30
C ALA A 280 0.24 1.56 -0.01
N GLY A 281 -1.04 1.90 0.16
CA GLY A 281 -1.51 3.27 0.01
C GLY A 281 -1.09 4.15 1.19
N LEU A 282 -0.71 5.41 0.94
CA LEU A 282 -0.60 6.43 1.99
C LEU A 282 -1.97 7.12 2.13
N PHE A 283 -2.70 6.76 3.15
CA PHE A 283 -4.02 7.30 3.45
C PHE A 283 -3.94 8.61 4.24
N GLY A 284 -4.88 9.51 4.00
CA GLY A 284 -4.91 10.82 4.65
C GLY A 284 -4.14 11.92 3.91
N LEU A 285 -3.72 11.66 2.68
CA LEU A 285 -3.16 12.65 1.76
C LEU A 285 -4.21 13.14 0.77
N LYS A 286 -4.02 14.35 0.23
CA LYS A 286 -4.95 15.01 -0.71
C LYS A 286 -5.13 14.26 -2.04
N ALA A 287 -4.21 13.36 -2.37
CA ALA A 287 -4.29 12.48 -3.53
C ALA A 287 -3.65 11.13 -3.22
N PRO A 288 -4.01 10.05 -3.93
CA PRO A 288 -3.41 8.74 -3.74
C PRO A 288 -1.89 8.74 -4.01
N VAL A 289 -1.14 8.27 -3.02
CA VAL A 289 0.29 8.00 -3.10
C VAL A 289 0.49 6.53 -2.77
N ILE A 290 1.00 5.76 -3.71
CA ILE A 290 1.14 4.31 -3.54
C ILE A 290 2.62 3.93 -3.41
N LYS A 291 2.93 3.20 -2.36
CA LYS A 291 4.24 2.59 -2.14
C LYS A 291 4.23 1.16 -2.68
N ALA A 292 4.89 0.93 -3.81
CA ALA A 292 5.19 -0.42 -4.27
C ALA A 292 6.40 -0.98 -3.50
N HIS A 293 6.49 -2.31 -3.34
CA HIS A 293 7.61 -2.94 -2.64
C HIS A 293 8.93 -2.71 -3.38
N GLY A 294 10.06 -2.63 -2.65
CA GLY A 294 11.38 -2.40 -3.27
C GLY A 294 11.76 -3.47 -4.30
N SER A 295 11.40 -4.72 -4.07
CA SER A 295 11.65 -5.84 -4.99
C SER A 295 10.54 -6.05 -6.05
N SER A 296 9.63 -5.11 -6.23
CA SER A 296 8.53 -5.21 -7.21
C SER A 296 9.02 -5.55 -8.61
N ASP A 297 8.35 -6.51 -9.23
CA ASP A 297 8.44 -6.78 -10.65
C ASP A 297 7.38 -5.99 -11.45
N GLY A 298 7.33 -6.16 -12.76
CA GLY A 298 6.37 -5.47 -13.62
C GLY A 298 4.90 -5.76 -13.26
N ARG A 299 4.61 -6.95 -12.74
CA ARG A 299 3.25 -7.33 -12.31
C ARG A 299 2.84 -6.56 -11.05
N ALA A 300 3.72 -6.48 -10.06
CA ALA A 300 3.47 -5.70 -8.84
C ALA A 300 3.28 -4.21 -9.14
N VAL A 301 4.06 -3.64 -10.05
CA VAL A 301 3.88 -2.25 -10.51
C VAL A 301 2.55 -2.06 -11.22
N TYR A 302 2.15 -2.98 -12.10
CA TYR A 302 0.83 -2.96 -12.73
C TYR A 302 -0.31 -2.93 -11.71
N HIS A 303 -0.26 -3.77 -10.68
CA HIS A 303 -1.29 -3.80 -9.64
C HIS A 303 -1.28 -2.54 -8.78
N ALA A 304 -0.12 -1.93 -8.52
CA ALA A 304 -0.04 -0.63 -7.84
C ALA A 304 -0.69 0.50 -8.69
N ILE A 305 -0.51 0.47 -10.00
CA ILE A 305 -1.18 1.40 -10.93
C ILE A 305 -2.70 1.17 -10.93
N ARG A 306 -3.14 -0.08 -10.98
CA ARG A 306 -4.57 -0.43 -10.88
C ARG A 306 -5.17 0.11 -9.59
N GLN A 307 -4.52 -0.12 -8.45
CA GLN A 307 -4.98 0.39 -7.14
C GLN A 307 -5.07 1.92 -7.13
N ALA A 308 -4.04 2.63 -7.62
CA ALA A 308 -4.06 4.09 -7.70
C ALA A 308 -5.24 4.57 -8.57
N ARG A 309 -5.47 3.90 -9.72
CA ARG A 309 -6.58 4.18 -10.62
C ARG A 309 -7.94 3.98 -9.93
N GLU A 310 -8.12 2.90 -9.20
CA GLU A 310 -9.33 2.61 -8.43
C GLU A 310 -9.57 3.70 -7.36
N MET A 311 -8.56 4.07 -6.58
CA MET A 311 -8.66 5.12 -5.57
C MET A 311 -9.03 6.48 -6.16
N VAL A 312 -8.49 6.85 -7.32
CA VAL A 312 -8.84 8.10 -8.02
C VAL A 312 -10.27 8.02 -8.57
N SER A 313 -10.62 6.94 -9.28
CA SER A 313 -11.95 6.80 -9.89
C SER A 313 -13.09 6.78 -8.87
N GLN A 314 -12.83 6.27 -7.67
CA GLN A 314 -13.77 6.23 -6.56
C GLN A 314 -13.67 7.45 -5.61
N ASN A 315 -12.88 8.48 -5.96
CA ASN A 315 -12.72 9.70 -5.18
C ASN A 315 -12.41 9.46 -3.68
N VAL A 316 -11.60 8.44 -3.37
CA VAL A 316 -11.34 8.01 -1.98
C VAL A 316 -10.88 9.15 -1.09
N ALA A 317 -10.00 10.04 -1.56
CA ALA A 317 -9.50 11.17 -0.78
C ALA A 317 -10.64 12.14 -0.38
N ALA A 318 -11.55 12.45 -1.30
CA ALA A 318 -12.69 13.34 -1.02
C ALA A 318 -13.68 12.72 -0.03
N PHE A 319 -13.98 11.42 -0.13
CA PHE A 319 -14.82 10.74 0.84
C PHE A 319 -14.19 10.67 2.24
N ILE A 320 -12.86 10.49 2.32
CA ILE A 320 -12.15 10.57 3.59
C ILE A 320 -12.27 11.98 4.18
N GLU A 321 -12.05 13.02 3.38
CA GLU A 321 -12.17 14.42 3.82
C GLU A 321 -13.58 14.71 4.36
N GLU A 322 -14.62 14.32 3.62
CA GLU A 322 -16.02 14.49 4.05
C GLU A 322 -16.30 13.80 5.40
N LYS A 323 -15.87 12.54 5.56
CA LYS A 323 -16.10 11.79 6.81
C LYS A 323 -15.34 12.37 8.01
N ILE A 324 -14.12 12.88 7.78
CA ILE A 324 -13.33 13.52 8.85
C ILE A 324 -13.95 14.85 9.27
N GLN A 325 -14.48 15.65 8.32
CA GLN A 325 -15.16 16.92 8.63
C GLN A 325 -16.45 16.69 9.38
N GLN A 326 -17.31 15.74 8.95
CA GLN A 326 -18.53 15.36 9.66
C GLN A 326 -18.27 15.05 11.14
N LYS A 327 -17.20 14.29 11.41
CA LYS A 327 -16.84 13.94 12.79
C LYS A 327 -16.28 15.13 13.60
N ALA A 328 -15.72 16.15 12.97
CA ALA A 328 -15.22 17.33 13.67
C ALA A 328 -16.35 18.29 14.09
N ASP A 329 -17.52 18.21 13.43
CA ASP A 329 -18.70 19.01 13.70
C ASP A 329 -19.63 18.39 14.77
N GLU A 330 -19.42 17.10 15.13
CA GLU A 330 -20.09 16.37 16.23
C GLU A 330 -19.40 16.58 17.57
#